data_cfa4750aeb846e5f70c3f42d737e27b6
#
_entry.id   cfa4750aeb846e5f70c3f42d737e27b6
#
_cell.length_a   1.000
_cell.length_b   1.000
_cell.length_c   1.000
_cell.angle_alpha   90.00
_cell.angle_beta   90.00
_cell.angle_gamma   90.00
#
_symmetry.space_group_name_H-M   'P 1'
#
loop_
_entity.id
_entity.type
_entity.pdbx_description
1 polymer ?
#
loop_
_entity_poly.entity_id
_entity_poly.type
_entity_poly.pdbx_seq_one_letter_code
_entity_poly.pdbx_strand_id
1 'polypeptide(L)'
;FSSFSVLFFITGCEDEAADNDNTLSTDKFNISRVDVKSTGDASQSSPELIRFINSSEGVIVNSSQNTIDFFTISPSELTITGESINITDSDDAECSSIDVSVDESIIAIVVTFGSCQRGELYLVDASTRQKYGPYELGYNPDAVDIAVDNEFVVVVNEYDYEDGTAGCTEPYYPGVTIWDVGQG
;
A
#
# COMPACT_ATOMS: atom_id res chain seq x y z
N PHE A 1 25.18 11.62 13.25
CA PHE A 1 24.50 10.36 12.87
C PHE A 1 23.58 10.01 14.02
N SER A 2 22.29 10.30 13.89
CA SER A 2 21.26 9.99 14.88
C SER A 2 20.51 8.76 14.37
N SER A 3 20.71 7.65 15.04
CA SER A 3 19.98 6.40 14.77
C SER A 3 18.60 6.52 15.42
N PHE A 4 17.55 6.66 14.62
CA PHE A 4 16.18 6.53 15.10
C PHE A 4 15.80 5.05 15.13
N SER A 5 15.67 4.51 16.34
CA SER A 5 15.09 3.18 16.55
C SER A 5 13.59 3.32 16.67
N VAL A 6 12.83 2.85 15.69
CA VAL A 6 11.37 2.69 15.83
C VAL A 6 11.13 1.38 16.56
N LEU A 7 10.72 1.52 17.82
CA LEU A 7 10.35 0.40 18.67
C LEU A 7 8.82 0.25 18.59
N PHE A 8 8.32 -0.75 17.88
CA PHE A 8 6.91 -1.11 17.95
C PHE A 8 6.61 -1.73 19.31
N PHE A 9 5.95 -0.98 20.18
CA PHE A 9 5.28 -1.54 21.33
C PHE A 9 3.88 -1.98 20.92
N ILE A 10 3.67 -3.29 20.87
CA ILE A 10 2.31 -3.81 20.97
C ILE A 10 1.97 -3.77 22.47
N THR A 11 1.31 -2.70 22.90
CA THR A 11 0.68 -2.68 24.22
C THR A 11 -0.56 -3.55 24.13
N GLY A 12 -0.46 -4.77 24.68
CA GLY A 12 -1.64 -5.58 24.94
C GLY A 12 -2.54 -4.83 25.93
N CYS A 13 -3.82 -4.70 25.61
CA CYS A 13 -4.82 -4.37 26.60
C CYS A 13 -4.87 -5.52 27.62
N GLU A 14 -4.50 -5.22 28.87
CA GLU A 14 -4.80 -6.10 30.01
C GLU A 14 -6.26 -5.88 30.35
N ASP A 15 -7.13 -6.82 29.97
CA ASP A 15 -8.44 -6.98 30.58
C ASP A 15 -8.40 -8.19 31.52
N GLU A 16 -8.81 -7.94 32.75
CA GLU A 16 -8.84 -8.93 33.82
C GLU A 16 -9.81 -10.08 33.52
N ALA A 17 -9.29 -11.29 33.75
CA ALA A 17 -9.94 -12.48 34.26
C ALA A 17 -11.24 -12.98 33.61
N ALA A 18 -11.08 -13.87 32.65
CA ALA A 18 -11.89 -15.06 32.55
C ALA A 18 -10.95 -16.27 32.40
N ASP A 19 -10.91 -17.09 33.42
CA ASP A 19 -10.21 -18.36 33.50
C ASP A 19 -10.76 -19.31 32.42
N ASN A 20 -10.13 -19.29 31.24
CA ASN A 20 -10.26 -20.33 30.25
C ASN A 20 -8.83 -20.64 29.80
N ASP A 21 -8.38 -21.82 30.16
CA ASP A 21 -7.14 -22.47 29.85
C ASP A 21 -6.95 -22.60 28.30
N ASN A 22 -6.75 -21.46 27.65
CA ASN A 22 -6.31 -21.33 26.29
C ASN A 22 -4.98 -20.59 26.31
N THR A 23 -4.00 -21.21 27.01
CA THR A 23 -2.60 -20.80 26.87
C THR A 23 -2.23 -20.94 25.41
N LEU A 24 -2.30 -19.84 24.68
CA LEU A 24 -1.59 -19.71 23.40
C LEU A 24 -0.14 -20.02 23.72
N SER A 25 0.30 -21.21 23.28
CA SER A 25 1.70 -21.60 23.41
C SER A 25 2.54 -20.48 22.83
N THR A 26 3.34 -19.82 23.67
CA THR A 26 4.31 -18.80 23.26
C THR A 26 5.39 -19.35 22.32
N ASP A 27 5.36 -20.67 22.10
CA ASP A 27 6.32 -21.39 21.26
C ASP A 27 5.95 -21.39 19.76
N LYS A 28 4.80 -20.78 19.38
CA LYS A 28 4.31 -20.81 18.01
C LYS A 28 5.04 -19.83 17.08
N PHE A 29 5.59 -18.77 17.63
CA PHE A 29 6.27 -17.73 16.84
C PHE A 29 7.56 -17.31 17.53
N ASN A 30 8.67 -17.43 16.83
CA ASN A 30 9.94 -16.83 17.24
C ASN A 30 10.14 -15.58 16.38
N ILE A 31 9.96 -14.40 16.98
CA ILE A 31 10.05 -13.12 16.27
C ILE A 31 11.36 -12.45 16.67
N SER A 32 12.20 -12.16 15.68
CA SER A 32 13.39 -11.36 15.85
C SER A 32 13.48 -10.30 14.76
N ARG A 33 13.97 -9.11 15.14
CA ARG A 33 14.24 -8.06 14.15
C ARG A 33 15.53 -8.40 13.39
N VAL A 34 15.45 -8.44 12.07
CA VAL A 34 16.60 -8.71 11.20
C VAL A 34 17.37 -7.42 10.93
N ASP A 35 16.72 -6.36 10.48
CA ASP A 35 17.37 -5.12 10.06
C ASP A 35 16.43 -3.91 10.13
N VAL A 36 16.97 -2.71 9.95
CA VAL A 36 16.24 -1.44 9.80
C VAL A 36 16.98 -0.58 8.79
N LYS A 37 16.30 -0.15 7.73
CA LYS A 37 16.84 0.74 6.70
C LYS A 37 16.02 2.02 6.58
N SER A 38 16.68 3.10 6.18
CA SER A 38 16.01 4.33 5.78
C SER A 38 15.61 4.23 4.31
N THR A 39 14.41 4.72 3.98
CA THR A 39 13.91 4.79 2.60
C THR A 39 14.28 6.10 1.90
N GLY A 40 14.95 7.02 2.58
CA GLY A 40 15.35 8.30 2.02
C GLY A 40 15.58 9.39 3.05
N ASP A 41 15.51 10.65 2.61
CA ASP A 41 15.59 11.83 3.48
C ASP A 41 14.30 11.97 4.30
N ALA A 42 14.42 12.04 5.62
CA ALA A 42 13.29 12.17 6.54
C ALA A 42 12.42 13.42 6.31
N SER A 43 12.90 14.39 5.56
CA SER A 43 12.16 15.61 5.21
C SER A 43 11.32 15.46 3.92
N GLN A 44 11.53 14.39 3.15
CA GLN A 44 10.93 14.22 1.82
C GLN A 44 10.40 12.79 1.56
N SER A 45 10.52 11.88 2.51
CA SER A 45 10.10 10.50 2.37
C SER A 45 9.06 10.14 3.42
N SER A 46 7.93 9.62 2.98
CA SER A 46 6.83 9.13 3.82
C SER A 46 6.43 7.72 3.37
N PRO A 47 7.21 6.69 3.78
CA PRO A 47 6.85 5.31 3.49
C PRO A 47 5.64 4.89 4.32
N GLU A 48 4.55 4.48 3.68
CA GLU A 48 3.30 4.19 4.37
C GLU A 48 2.79 2.78 4.14
N LEU A 49 2.92 2.28 2.91
CA LEU A 49 2.40 0.97 2.53
C LEU A 49 3.52 0.07 2.05
N ILE A 50 3.37 -1.21 2.30
CA ILE A 50 4.35 -2.23 1.88
C ILE A 50 3.62 -3.47 1.37
N ARG A 51 4.15 -4.07 0.31
CA ARG A 51 3.76 -5.40 -0.18
C ARG A 51 4.98 -6.19 -0.58
N PHE A 52 4.91 -7.50 -0.38
CA PHE A 52 5.87 -8.42 -0.98
C PHE A 52 5.42 -8.75 -2.40
N ILE A 53 6.36 -8.72 -3.35
CA ILE A 53 6.19 -9.26 -4.69
C ILE A 53 6.40 -10.77 -4.62
N ASN A 54 7.46 -11.18 -3.95
CA ASN A 54 7.78 -12.60 -3.72
C ASN A 54 8.46 -12.76 -2.34
N SER A 55 9.00 -13.93 -2.06
CA SER A 55 9.64 -14.24 -0.77
C SER A 55 10.88 -13.41 -0.44
N SER A 56 11.46 -12.71 -1.40
CA SER A 56 12.73 -11.97 -1.25
C SER A 56 12.70 -10.55 -1.80
N GLU A 57 11.63 -10.14 -2.44
CA GLU A 57 11.48 -8.83 -3.04
C GLU A 57 10.13 -8.22 -2.68
N GLY A 58 10.09 -6.91 -2.54
CA GLY A 58 8.85 -6.18 -2.30
C GLY A 58 8.94 -4.73 -2.71
N VAL A 59 7.85 -4.03 -2.46
CA VAL A 59 7.64 -2.64 -2.84
C VAL A 59 7.11 -1.84 -1.66
N ILE A 60 7.56 -0.60 -1.54
CA ILE A 60 7.15 0.38 -0.54
C ILE A 60 6.54 1.56 -1.27
N VAL A 61 5.36 2.00 -0.86
CA VAL A 61 4.77 3.27 -1.31
C VAL A 61 5.36 4.41 -0.50
N ASN A 62 5.86 5.42 -1.19
CA ASN A 62 6.30 6.68 -0.63
C ASN A 62 5.27 7.76 -1.02
N SER A 63 4.28 7.99 -0.15
CA SER A 63 3.13 8.84 -0.46
C SER A 63 3.51 10.30 -0.66
N SER A 64 4.50 10.83 0.06
CA SER A 64 4.93 12.23 -0.11
C SER A 64 5.62 12.54 -1.45
N GLN A 65 6.06 11.51 -2.17
CA GLN A 65 6.71 11.63 -3.49
C GLN A 65 5.89 10.99 -4.60
N ASN A 66 4.78 10.33 -4.28
CA ASN A 66 3.99 9.55 -5.22
C ASN A 66 4.83 8.52 -6.00
N THR A 67 5.76 7.85 -5.29
CA THR A 67 6.62 6.82 -5.84
C THR A 67 6.38 5.47 -5.20
N ILE A 68 6.75 4.41 -5.91
CA ILE A 68 6.98 3.11 -5.32
C ILE A 68 8.47 2.78 -5.39
N ASP A 69 9.03 2.36 -4.26
CA ASP A 69 10.44 2.03 -4.10
C ASP A 69 10.59 0.52 -3.87
N PHE A 70 11.56 -0.09 -4.53
CA PHE A 70 11.77 -1.54 -4.44
C PHE A 70 12.80 -1.90 -3.37
N PHE A 71 12.56 -3.01 -2.70
CA PHE A 71 13.49 -3.57 -1.72
C PHE A 71 13.69 -5.07 -1.93
N THR A 72 14.81 -5.55 -1.45
CA THR A 72 15.08 -6.99 -1.32
C THR A 72 15.32 -7.35 0.14
N ILE A 73 14.98 -8.59 0.50
CA ILE A 73 15.19 -9.12 1.85
C ILE A 73 15.89 -10.47 1.79
N SER A 74 16.81 -10.66 2.70
CA SER A 74 17.48 -11.93 2.99
C SER A 74 17.32 -12.27 4.48
N PRO A 75 17.69 -13.45 4.96
CA PRO A 75 17.62 -13.78 6.38
C PRO A 75 18.41 -12.85 7.32
N SER A 76 19.32 -12.07 6.79
CA SER A 76 20.21 -11.19 7.58
C SER A 76 20.17 -9.73 7.19
N GLU A 77 19.51 -9.35 6.08
CA GLU A 77 19.59 -8.00 5.56
C GLU A 77 18.33 -7.60 4.77
N LEU A 78 17.93 -6.34 4.95
CA LEU A 78 16.99 -5.61 4.11
C LEU A 78 17.77 -4.60 3.26
N THR A 79 17.59 -4.60 1.95
CA THR A 79 18.27 -3.67 1.04
C THR A 79 17.23 -2.88 0.25
N ILE A 80 17.25 -1.55 0.36
CA ILE A 80 16.52 -0.67 -0.55
C ILE A 80 17.33 -0.62 -1.85
N THR A 81 16.74 -1.04 -2.96
CA THR A 81 17.49 -1.26 -4.21
C THR A 81 17.94 0.05 -4.88
N GLY A 82 17.28 1.16 -4.56
CA GLY A 82 17.44 2.44 -5.24
C GLY A 82 16.65 2.52 -6.55
N GLU A 83 15.93 1.47 -6.91
CA GLU A 83 14.97 1.48 -8.01
C GLU A 83 13.65 2.08 -7.51
N SER A 84 13.12 3.05 -8.26
CA SER A 84 11.90 3.77 -7.92
C SER A 84 11.10 4.06 -9.18
N ILE A 85 9.77 4.01 -9.06
CA ILE A 85 8.85 4.39 -10.14
C ILE A 85 8.00 5.55 -9.66
N ASN A 86 8.04 6.66 -10.39
CA ASN A 86 7.11 7.76 -10.20
C ASN A 86 5.72 7.36 -10.72
N ILE A 87 4.72 7.39 -9.86
CA ILE A 87 3.34 7.05 -10.21
C ILE A 87 2.64 8.23 -10.84
N THR A 88 2.74 9.41 -10.25
CA THR A 88 2.16 10.65 -10.78
C THR A 88 2.98 11.87 -10.37
N ASP A 89 2.96 12.91 -11.22
CA ASP A 89 3.65 14.20 -10.96
C ASP A 89 2.71 15.22 -10.29
N SER A 90 1.49 14.84 -9.93
CA SER A 90 0.54 15.76 -9.31
C SER A 90 0.88 16.00 -7.85
N ASP A 91 1.03 17.27 -7.47
CA ASP A 91 1.28 17.68 -6.08
C ASP A 91 0.06 17.44 -5.15
N ASP A 92 -1.14 17.30 -5.73
CA ASP A 92 -2.39 17.06 -5.00
C ASP A 92 -2.70 15.55 -4.86
N ALA A 93 -1.83 14.70 -5.40
CA ALA A 93 -2.02 13.25 -5.40
C ALA A 93 -1.43 12.61 -4.15
N GLU A 94 -2.06 11.51 -3.73
CA GLU A 94 -1.58 10.63 -2.68
C GLU A 94 -1.82 9.18 -3.08
N CYS A 95 -0.78 8.35 -3.01
CA CYS A 95 -0.93 6.91 -3.20
C CYS A 95 -1.59 6.30 -1.95
N SER A 96 -2.87 5.98 -2.05
CA SER A 96 -3.69 5.53 -0.92
C SER A 96 -3.68 4.02 -0.69
N SER A 97 -3.42 3.23 -1.74
CA SER A 97 -3.42 1.77 -1.61
C SER A 97 -2.52 1.08 -2.63
N ILE A 98 -2.07 -0.12 -2.28
CA ILE A 98 -1.25 -0.97 -3.14
C ILE A 98 -1.58 -2.45 -2.91
N ASP A 99 -1.60 -3.23 -3.97
CA ASP A 99 -1.65 -4.69 -3.92
C ASP A 99 -0.75 -5.32 -4.98
N VAL A 100 -0.42 -6.60 -4.77
CA VAL A 100 0.42 -7.41 -5.68
C VAL A 100 -0.30 -8.70 -5.99
N SER A 101 -0.37 -9.05 -7.26
CA SER A 101 -1.00 -10.29 -7.73
C SER A 101 -0.33 -11.54 -7.17
N VAL A 102 -1.11 -12.59 -7.00
CA VAL A 102 -0.64 -13.88 -6.44
C VAL A 102 0.43 -14.54 -7.30
N ASP A 103 0.40 -14.31 -8.61
CA ASP A 103 1.41 -14.82 -9.55
C ASP A 103 2.65 -13.93 -9.67
N GLU A 104 2.74 -12.89 -8.82
CA GLU A 104 3.88 -11.97 -8.74
C GLU A 104 4.10 -11.09 -10.00
N SER A 105 3.10 -10.99 -10.87
CA SER A 105 3.24 -10.33 -12.18
C SER A 105 2.79 -8.87 -12.20
N ILE A 106 1.80 -8.50 -11.38
CA ILE A 106 1.13 -7.20 -11.40
C ILE A 106 1.23 -6.54 -10.04
N ILE A 107 1.54 -5.24 -10.04
CA ILE A 107 1.40 -4.35 -8.89
C ILE A 107 0.31 -3.35 -9.24
N ALA A 108 -0.75 -3.26 -8.44
CA ALA A 108 -1.82 -2.28 -8.56
C ALA A 108 -1.61 -1.16 -7.54
N ILE A 109 -1.66 0.09 -7.98
CA ILE A 109 -1.49 1.27 -7.14
C ILE A 109 -2.69 2.18 -7.35
N VAL A 110 -3.28 2.62 -6.24
CA VAL A 110 -4.40 3.55 -6.23
C VAL A 110 -3.92 4.91 -5.77
N VAL A 111 -4.37 5.94 -6.49
CA VAL A 111 -4.07 7.34 -6.21
C VAL A 111 -5.36 8.11 -5.97
N THR A 112 -5.39 8.87 -4.89
CA THR A 112 -6.45 9.83 -4.57
C THR A 112 -5.95 11.27 -4.78
N PHE A 113 -6.88 12.19 -5.10
CA PHE A 113 -6.61 13.62 -5.29
C PHE A 113 -7.47 14.49 -4.35
N GLY A 114 -7.85 13.92 -3.21
CA GLY A 114 -8.75 14.56 -2.27
C GLY A 114 -10.23 14.32 -2.59
N SER A 115 -11.10 14.84 -1.73
CA SER A 115 -12.50 14.42 -1.61
C SER A 115 -13.41 14.74 -2.79
N CYS A 116 -13.05 15.69 -3.66
CA CYS A 116 -13.89 16.13 -4.78
C CYS A 116 -13.34 15.73 -6.17
N GLN A 117 -12.31 14.93 -6.23
CA GLN A 117 -11.71 14.49 -7.47
C GLN A 117 -11.79 12.97 -7.60
N ARG A 118 -11.91 12.49 -8.82
CA ARG A 118 -11.84 11.06 -9.10
C ARG A 118 -10.41 10.59 -8.93
N GLY A 119 -10.26 9.41 -8.34
CA GLY A 119 -8.96 8.79 -8.23
C GLY A 119 -8.52 8.08 -9.51
N GLU A 120 -7.34 7.53 -9.47
CA GLU A 120 -6.70 6.84 -10.57
C GLU A 120 -6.11 5.51 -10.11
N LEU A 121 -6.22 4.50 -10.98
CA LEU A 121 -5.52 3.23 -10.85
C LEU A 121 -4.34 3.20 -11.81
N TYR A 122 -3.20 2.78 -11.31
CA TYR A 122 -2.03 2.43 -12.09
C TYR A 122 -1.69 0.96 -11.91
N LEU A 123 -1.28 0.32 -12.99
CA LEU A 123 -0.72 -1.02 -12.96
C LEU A 123 0.76 -0.96 -13.31
N VAL A 124 1.55 -1.77 -12.65
CA VAL A 124 2.97 -1.93 -12.95
C VAL A 124 3.25 -3.41 -13.19
N ASP A 125 3.86 -3.71 -14.30
CA ASP A 125 4.44 -5.04 -14.55
C ASP A 125 5.62 -5.22 -13.58
N ALA A 126 5.51 -6.20 -12.68
CA ALA A 126 6.48 -6.39 -11.63
C ALA A 126 7.87 -6.81 -12.14
N SER A 127 7.95 -7.42 -13.32
CA SER A 127 9.21 -7.89 -13.92
C SER A 127 9.94 -6.83 -14.74
N THR A 128 9.19 -6.06 -15.52
CA THR A 128 9.73 -5.04 -16.43
C THR A 128 9.74 -3.65 -15.84
N ARG A 129 9.01 -3.43 -14.74
CA ARG A 129 8.78 -2.13 -14.10
C ARG A 129 8.02 -1.15 -14.99
N GLN A 130 7.39 -1.63 -16.04
CA GLN A 130 6.59 -0.81 -16.91
C GLN A 130 5.28 -0.42 -16.25
N LYS A 131 4.99 0.88 -16.20
CA LYS A 131 3.76 1.46 -15.67
C LYS A 131 2.72 1.61 -16.79
N TYR A 132 1.48 1.32 -16.47
CA TYR A 132 0.28 1.48 -17.30
C TYR A 132 -0.77 2.28 -16.54
N GLY A 133 -1.60 3.01 -17.25
CA GLY A 133 -2.61 3.91 -16.70
C GLY A 133 -2.30 5.38 -17.07
N PRO A 134 -3.01 6.35 -16.46
CA PRO A 134 -4.03 6.16 -15.42
C PRO A 134 -5.33 5.55 -15.95
N TYR A 135 -6.00 4.79 -15.09
CA TYR A 135 -7.38 4.33 -15.29
C TYR A 135 -8.28 5.02 -14.27
N GLU A 136 -9.32 5.70 -14.73
CA GLU A 136 -10.21 6.49 -13.87
C GLU A 136 -10.96 5.61 -12.87
N LEU A 137 -10.97 6.04 -11.59
CA LEU A 137 -11.72 5.42 -10.50
C LEU A 137 -12.92 6.28 -10.07
N GLY A 138 -13.59 5.85 -9.01
CA GLY A 138 -14.52 6.68 -8.27
C GLY A 138 -13.81 7.76 -7.45
N TYR A 139 -14.57 8.46 -6.63
CA TYR A 139 -14.02 9.44 -5.70
C TYR A 139 -13.40 8.77 -4.48
N ASN A 140 -12.37 9.38 -3.95
CA ASN A 140 -11.68 8.95 -2.73
C ASN A 140 -11.43 7.42 -2.67
N PRO A 141 -10.72 6.84 -3.63
CA PRO A 141 -10.41 5.42 -3.59
C PRO A 141 -9.43 5.13 -2.44
N ASP A 142 -9.72 4.09 -1.64
CA ASP A 142 -9.02 3.80 -0.39
C ASP A 142 -8.38 2.41 -0.33
N ALA A 143 -8.97 1.43 -1.01
CA ALA A 143 -8.45 0.07 -0.98
C ALA A 143 -8.48 -0.58 -2.36
N VAL A 144 -7.43 -1.35 -2.67
CA VAL A 144 -7.32 -2.15 -3.89
C VAL A 144 -7.01 -3.61 -3.55
N ASP A 145 -7.57 -4.52 -4.34
CA ASP A 145 -7.30 -5.94 -4.29
C ASP A 145 -7.29 -6.52 -5.70
N ILE A 146 -6.36 -7.43 -5.98
CA ILE A 146 -6.24 -8.12 -7.26
C ILE A 146 -6.82 -9.53 -7.09
N ALA A 147 -7.75 -9.91 -7.95
CA ALA A 147 -8.33 -11.25 -7.94
C ALA A 147 -7.24 -12.33 -8.09
N VAL A 148 -7.44 -13.47 -7.43
CA VAL A 148 -6.46 -14.58 -7.37
C VAL A 148 -6.05 -15.11 -8.75
N ASP A 149 -6.95 -15.02 -9.72
CA ASP A 149 -6.75 -15.41 -11.13
C ASP A 149 -6.18 -14.27 -12.01
N ASN A 150 -5.98 -13.07 -11.42
CA ASN A 150 -5.53 -11.85 -12.08
C ASN A 150 -6.48 -11.32 -13.18
N GLU A 151 -7.72 -11.81 -13.22
CA GLU A 151 -8.69 -11.33 -14.21
C GLU A 151 -9.25 -9.95 -13.85
N PHE A 152 -9.30 -9.64 -12.56
CA PHE A 152 -9.91 -8.40 -12.09
C PHE A 152 -9.05 -7.65 -11.06
N VAL A 153 -9.12 -6.33 -11.12
CA VAL A 153 -8.71 -5.42 -10.05
C VAL A 153 -9.94 -4.74 -9.50
N VAL A 154 -10.11 -4.78 -8.18
CA VAL A 154 -11.24 -4.24 -7.47
C VAL A 154 -10.78 -3.09 -6.57
N VAL A 155 -11.42 -1.93 -6.68
CA VAL A 155 -11.10 -0.75 -5.87
C VAL A 155 -12.33 -0.30 -5.12
N VAL A 156 -12.19 -0.10 -3.81
CA VAL A 156 -13.23 0.49 -2.96
C VAL A 156 -13.06 2.01 -2.96
N ASN A 157 -14.14 2.73 -3.25
CA ASN A 157 -14.20 4.18 -3.20
C ASN A 157 -14.96 4.57 -1.93
N GLU A 158 -14.29 5.21 -1.00
CA GLU A 158 -14.85 5.63 0.28
C GLU A 158 -15.69 6.91 0.13
N TYR A 159 -16.73 7.02 0.95
CA TYR A 159 -17.46 8.27 1.12
C TYR A 159 -17.13 8.86 2.49
N ASP A 160 -16.32 9.91 2.49
CA ASP A 160 -16.05 10.65 3.72
C ASP A 160 -17.06 11.80 3.88
N TYR A 161 -18.00 11.61 4.79
CA TYR A 161 -19.03 12.59 5.09
C TYR A 161 -18.48 13.81 5.86
N GLU A 162 -17.39 13.65 6.59
CA GLU A 162 -16.85 14.67 7.49
C GLU A 162 -15.93 15.67 6.77
N ASP A 163 -15.30 15.30 5.67
CA ASP A 163 -14.34 16.14 4.93
C ASP A 163 -14.99 17.17 3.98
N GLY A 164 -16.27 17.44 4.14
CA GLY A 164 -16.87 18.62 3.55
C GLY A 164 -17.08 18.55 2.04
N THR A 165 -17.55 17.39 1.52
CA THR A 165 -18.04 17.24 0.13
C THR A 165 -19.19 18.20 -0.24
N ALA A 166 -19.57 19.09 0.68
CA ALA A 166 -20.56 20.15 0.45
C ALA A 166 -20.20 21.13 -0.70
N GLY A 167 -18.98 21.03 -1.23
CA GLY A 167 -18.51 21.82 -2.37
C GLY A 167 -18.36 21.03 -3.68
N CYS A 168 -18.50 19.70 -3.66
CA CYS A 168 -18.39 18.89 -4.87
C CYS A 168 -19.62 19.09 -5.76
N THR A 169 -19.40 19.33 -7.05
CA THR A 169 -20.48 19.63 -8.02
C THR A 169 -21.16 18.36 -8.56
N GLU A 170 -20.54 17.21 -8.39
CA GLU A 170 -21.06 15.92 -8.82
C GLU A 170 -21.58 15.12 -7.61
N PRO A 171 -22.62 14.30 -7.79
CA PRO A 171 -23.09 13.43 -6.73
C PRO A 171 -22.01 12.41 -6.38
N TYR A 172 -21.58 12.45 -5.15
CA TYR A 172 -20.59 11.57 -4.58
C TYR A 172 -21.26 10.35 -3.94
N TYR A 173 -20.96 9.17 -4.42
CA TYR A 173 -21.50 7.93 -3.87
C TYR A 173 -20.34 6.97 -3.51
N PRO A 174 -20.39 6.34 -2.33
CA PRO A 174 -19.50 5.24 -2.05
C PRO A 174 -19.76 4.10 -3.02
N GLY A 175 -18.75 3.36 -3.37
CA GLY A 175 -18.91 2.29 -4.32
C GLY A 175 -17.68 1.46 -4.55
N VAL A 176 -17.78 0.57 -5.51
CA VAL A 176 -16.70 -0.31 -5.94
C VAL A 176 -16.50 -0.14 -7.43
N THR A 177 -15.24 0.08 -7.83
CA THR A 177 -14.84 0.07 -9.23
C THR A 177 -14.15 -1.27 -9.53
N ILE A 178 -14.53 -1.92 -10.61
CA ILE A 178 -13.95 -3.19 -11.05
C ILE A 178 -13.36 -2.98 -12.44
N TRP A 179 -12.10 -3.34 -12.58
CA TRP A 179 -11.39 -3.37 -13.86
C TRP A 179 -11.10 -4.80 -14.27
N ASP A 180 -11.47 -5.14 -15.51
CA ASP A 180 -11.04 -6.38 -16.17
C ASP A 180 -9.62 -6.16 -16.70
N VAL A 181 -8.68 -6.95 -16.20
CA VAL A 181 -7.25 -6.89 -16.57
C VAL A 181 -6.96 -7.89 -17.67
N GLY A 182 -7.99 -8.40 -18.33
CA GLY A 182 -7.96 -9.46 -19.34
C GLY A 182 -6.69 -9.48 -20.18
N GLN A 183 -6.17 -10.67 -20.34
CA GLN A 183 -4.95 -10.93 -21.11
C GLN A 183 -5.15 -10.51 -22.57
N GLY A 184 -4.52 -9.40 -22.97
CA GLY A 184 -4.48 -8.93 -24.35
C GLY A 184 -3.67 -9.85 -25.28
#